data_6a79e03bbd4872ac22e5ffe8fe49077a
#
_entry.id   6a79e03bbd4872ac22e5ffe8fe49077a
#
_cell.length_a   1.000
_cell.length_b   1.000
_cell.length_c   1.000
_cell.angle_alpha   90.00
_cell.angle_beta   90.00
_cell.angle_gamma   90.00
#
_symmetry.space_group_name_H-M   'P 1'
#
loop_
_entity.id
_entity.type
_entity.pdbx_description
1 polymer ?
#
loop_
_entity_poly.entity_id
_entity_poly.type
_entity_poly.pdbx_seq_one_letter_code
_entity_poly.pdbx_strand_id
1 'polypeptide(L)'
;MNGRTWVRHATVCLAVAGLVSCGSHEAPKGDESVTGALRAARSEVAAAGSARIEATSSTGTSLSSRSVGVLRWSGGLRGTLRVTATGGSMASTTRLMGGSPSQSRFLPDAYYTRMTDKFAALSDGKHWIRYPYDPGADLSPAASLKLLLSSGNAREVGRETVRGVRATHYTGTADGQRVDVWIDRGHLLVKRVQRARTDSGAFSGTVHYADYGARASAERPPARDTVDFKDVVGRKPTA
;
A
#
# COMPACT_ATOMS: atom_id res chain seq x y z
N MET A 1 -90.81 -34.35 -12.08
CA MET A 1 -90.77 -35.02 -13.40
C MET A 1 -89.25 -35.15 -13.77
N ASN A 2 -88.92 -36.43 -13.95
CA ASN A 2 -87.71 -36.95 -14.66
C ASN A 2 -86.36 -36.38 -14.30
N GLY A 3 -85.45 -37.02 -13.63
CA GLY A 3 -85.09 -38.44 -13.66
C GLY A 3 -84.02 -38.66 -14.73
N ARG A 4 -82.75 -38.82 -14.30
CA ARG A 4 -81.87 -39.90 -14.81
C ARG A 4 -80.49 -39.88 -14.20
N THR A 5 -80.24 -40.86 -13.38
CA THR A 5 -78.97 -41.45 -12.96
C THR A 5 -78.16 -41.95 -14.14
N TRP A 6 -76.79 -41.85 -14.08
CA TRP A 6 -75.77 -42.79 -14.60
C TRP A 6 -74.48 -42.56 -13.87
N VAL A 7 -74.11 -43.41 -12.94
CA VAL A 7 -73.23 -44.58 -12.91
C VAL A 7 -71.76 -44.28 -13.25
N ARG A 8 -70.98 -44.30 -12.21
CA ARG A 8 -69.63 -44.86 -11.96
C ARG A 8 -68.70 -45.14 -13.13
N HIS A 9 -67.47 -44.56 -13.05
CA HIS A 9 -66.24 -45.36 -13.22
C HIS A 9 -65.19 -44.81 -12.31
N ALA A 10 -64.68 -45.66 -11.37
CA ALA A 10 -63.52 -45.40 -10.54
C ALA A 10 -62.23 -45.69 -11.38
N THR A 11 -61.45 -44.74 -11.57
CA THR A 11 -60.06 -44.95 -12.08
C THR A 11 -59.11 -44.57 -11.00
N VAL A 12 -58.47 -45.57 -10.41
CA VAL A 12 -57.36 -45.44 -9.46
C VAL A 12 -56.10 -45.01 -10.23
N CYS A 13 -55.72 -43.80 -10.10
CA CYS A 13 -54.38 -43.39 -10.50
C CYS A 13 -53.44 -43.39 -9.28
N LEU A 14 -52.51 -44.35 -9.26
CA LEU A 14 -51.37 -44.32 -8.36
C LEU A 14 -50.55 -43.07 -8.64
N ALA A 15 -50.56 -42.13 -7.71
CA ALA A 15 -49.59 -41.03 -7.72
C ALA A 15 -48.30 -41.51 -7.06
N VAL A 16 -47.28 -41.74 -7.88
CA VAL A 16 -45.90 -41.89 -7.42
C VAL A 16 -45.42 -40.52 -6.99
N ALA A 17 -45.34 -40.27 -5.70
CA ALA A 17 -44.72 -39.09 -5.13
C ALA A 17 -43.21 -39.20 -5.33
N GLY A 18 -42.72 -38.62 -6.42
CA GLY A 18 -41.28 -38.33 -6.60
C GLY A 18 -40.84 -37.24 -5.62
N LEU A 19 -40.10 -37.60 -4.62
CA LEU A 19 -39.37 -36.66 -3.78
C LEU A 19 -38.32 -35.99 -4.65
N VAL A 20 -38.64 -34.85 -5.22
CA VAL A 20 -37.62 -33.93 -5.77
C VAL A 20 -36.94 -33.30 -4.56
N SER A 21 -35.82 -33.89 -4.15
CA SER A 21 -34.85 -33.25 -3.27
C SER A 21 -34.34 -32.03 -4.00
N CYS A 22 -34.84 -30.85 -3.67
CA CYS A 22 -34.20 -29.60 -3.96
C CYS A 22 -32.92 -29.54 -3.15
N GLY A 23 -31.85 -30.17 -3.63
CA GLY A 23 -30.52 -29.86 -3.21
C GLY A 23 -30.28 -28.41 -3.58
N SER A 24 -30.26 -27.54 -2.58
CA SER A 24 -29.71 -26.18 -2.71
C SER A 24 -28.25 -26.35 -3.11
N HIS A 25 -28.02 -26.38 -4.41
CA HIS A 25 -26.69 -26.07 -4.91
C HIS A 25 -26.45 -24.62 -4.49
N GLU A 26 -25.77 -24.45 -3.35
CA GLU A 26 -25.06 -23.22 -3.08
C GLU A 26 -24.15 -23.04 -4.30
N ALA A 27 -24.53 -22.09 -5.16
CA ALA A 27 -23.66 -21.68 -6.26
C ALA A 27 -22.31 -21.40 -5.64
N PRO A 28 -21.20 -21.92 -6.20
CA PRO A 28 -19.86 -21.58 -5.71
C PRO A 28 -19.83 -20.06 -5.69
N LYS A 29 -19.51 -19.47 -4.50
CA LYS A 29 -19.27 -18.03 -4.37
C LYS A 29 -18.29 -17.70 -5.48
N GLY A 30 -18.78 -17.00 -6.52
CA GLY A 30 -18.06 -16.73 -7.72
C GLY A 30 -16.70 -16.13 -7.32
N ASP A 31 -15.64 -16.66 -7.87
CA ASP A 31 -14.30 -16.10 -7.67
C ASP A 31 -14.40 -14.59 -7.98
N GLU A 32 -14.19 -13.77 -6.95
CA GLU A 32 -14.22 -12.33 -7.10
C GLU A 32 -13.22 -11.96 -8.19
N SER A 33 -13.67 -11.23 -9.22
CA SER A 33 -12.77 -10.85 -10.30
C SER A 33 -11.60 -10.05 -9.73
N VAL A 34 -10.40 -10.21 -10.30
CA VAL A 34 -9.19 -9.46 -9.89
C VAL A 34 -9.48 -7.97 -9.74
N THR A 35 -10.19 -7.39 -10.71
CA THR A 35 -10.60 -5.98 -10.66
C THR A 35 -11.57 -5.69 -9.51
N GLY A 36 -12.48 -6.61 -9.21
CA GLY A 36 -13.39 -6.51 -8.06
C GLY A 36 -12.63 -6.47 -6.75
N ALA A 37 -11.73 -7.43 -6.52
CA ALA A 37 -10.87 -7.50 -5.33
C ALA A 37 -10.00 -6.24 -5.15
N LEU A 38 -9.38 -5.75 -6.23
CA LEU A 38 -8.57 -4.53 -6.18
C LEU A 38 -9.41 -3.27 -5.87
N ARG A 39 -10.65 -3.19 -6.39
CA ARG A 39 -11.58 -2.09 -6.08
C ARG A 39 -12.06 -2.14 -4.63
N ALA A 40 -12.42 -3.31 -4.14
CA ALA A 40 -12.78 -3.53 -2.74
C ALA A 40 -11.63 -3.12 -1.82
N ALA A 41 -10.41 -3.58 -2.12
CA ALA A 41 -9.22 -3.20 -1.35
C ALA A 41 -8.98 -1.68 -1.37
N ARG A 42 -9.18 -1.02 -2.51
CA ARG A 42 -9.07 0.44 -2.59
C ARG A 42 -10.08 1.15 -1.70
N SER A 43 -11.32 0.64 -1.62
CA SER A 43 -12.38 1.19 -0.76
C SER A 43 -12.03 1.03 0.72
N GLU A 44 -11.66 -0.19 1.13
CA GLU A 44 -11.33 -0.49 2.54
C GLU A 44 -10.09 0.27 3.02
N VAL A 45 -9.04 0.32 2.21
CA VAL A 45 -7.85 1.12 2.49
C VAL A 45 -8.18 2.61 2.64
N ALA A 46 -9.05 3.15 1.77
CA ALA A 46 -9.48 4.55 1.86
C ALA A 46 -10.28 4.80 3.14
N ALA A 47 -11.19 3.89 3.50
CA ALA A 47 -12.00 3.98 4.71
C ALA A 47 -11.13 3.90 5.98
N ALA A 48 -10.13 3.01 6.01
CA ALA A 48 -9.21 2.87 7.14
C ALA A 48 -8.33 4.13 7.35
N GLY A 49 -7.97 4.81 6.27
CA GLY A 49 -7.38 6.15 6.27
C GLY A 49 -5.95 6.26 6.80
N SER A 50 -5.42 5.27 7.52
CA SER A 50 -4.07 5.24 8.08
C SER A 50 -3.62 3.83 8.40
N ALA A 51 -2.30 3.63 8.55
CA ALA A 51 -1.72 2.39 9.08
C ALA A 51 -0.33 2.62 9.65
N ARG A 52 0.11 1.70 10.49
CA ARG A 52 1.53 1.50 10.77
C ARG A 52 2.19 0.93 9.54
N ILE A 53 3.34 1.46 9.18
CA ILE A 53 4.14 0.95 8.08
C ILE A 53 5.54 0.53 8.53
N GLU A 54 6.05 -0.49 7.89
CA GLU A 54 7.45 -0.86 7.87
C GLU A 54 7.86 -1.01 6.40
N ALA A 55 8.74 -0.14 5.95
CA ALA A 55 9.21 -0.12 4.58
C ALA A 55 10.71 -0.41 4.50
N THR A 56 11.12 -1.11 3.47
CA THR A 56 12.52 -1.23 3.04
C THR A 56 12.63 -0.81 1.59
N SER A 57 13.70 -0.12 1.24
CA SER A 57 13.97 0.26 -0.15
C SER A 57 15.45 0.09 -0.47
N SER A 58 15.73 -0.17 -1.75
CA SER A 58 17.09 -0.16 -2.28
C SER A 58 17.09 0.45 -3.69
N THR A 59 18.15 1.20 -4.01
CA THR A 59 18.39 1.78 -5.33
C THR A 59 19.79 1.40 -5.78
N GLY A 60 19.87 0.47 -6.73
CA GLY A 60 21.12 -0.11 -7.18
C GLY A 60 21.98 -0.59 -6.01
N THR A 61 23.27 -0.26 -6.05
CA THR A 61 24.22 -0.46 -4.97
C THR A 61 24.43 0.80 -4.12
N SER A 62 23.71 1.89 -4.42
CA SER A 62 23.95 3.20 -3.83
C SER A 62 23.42 3.34 -2.42
N LEU A 63 22.15 2.97 -2.19
CA LEU A 63 21.51 3.16 -0.89
C LEU A 63 20.44 2.11 -0.64
N SER A 64 20.49 1.53 0.55
CA SER A 64 19.35 0.76 1.11
C SER A 64 18.91 1.42 2.41
N SER A 65 17.59 1.42 2.66
CA SER A 65 17.03 2.01 3.86
C SER A 65 15.88 1.18 4.43
N ARG A 66 15.61 1.40 5.72
CA ARG A 66 14.42 0.91 6.43
C ARG A 66 13.70 2.10 7.06
N SER A 67 12.38 2.15 6.89
CA SER A 67 11.51 3.19 7.44
C SER A 67 10.42 2.55 8.28
N VAL A 68 10.15 3.10 9.47
CA VAL A 68 9.10 2.60 10.38
C VAL A 68 8.35 3.76 10.99
N GLY A 69 7.03 3.67 11.04
CA GLY A 69 6.17 4.66 11.67
C GLY A 69 4.71 4.51 11.30
N VAL A 70 3.96 5.60 11.39
CA VAL A 70 2.53 5.63 11.04
C VAL A 70 2.29 6.72 10.00
N LEU A 71 1.56 6.36 8.95
CA LEU A 71 1.11 7.30 7.92
C LEU A 71 -0.41 7.28 7.83
N ARG A 72 -0.98 8.46 7.61
CA ARG A 72 -2.37 8.69 7.24
C ARG A 72 -2.42 9.26 5.83
N TRP A 73 -3.38 8.82 5.05
CA TRP A 73 -3.62 9.27 3.66
C TRP A 73 -4.98 9.92 3.46
N SER A 74 -5.87 9.88 4.44
CA SER A 74 -7.11 10.65 4.40
C SER A 74 -6.80 12.15 4.53
N GLY A 75 -7.22 12.96 3.55
CA GLY A 75 -6.93 14.40 3.54
C GLY A 75 -5.47 14.76 3.21
N GLY A 76 -4.79 13.90 2.44
CA GLY A 76 -3.39 14.03 2.05
C GLY A 76 -2.43 13.28 2.97
N LEU A 77 -1.26 12.93 2.43
CA LEU A 77 -0.28 12.12 3.15
C LEU A 77 0.26 12.88 4.37
N ARG A 78 0.17 12.26 5.55
CA ARG A 78 0.66 12.85 6.81
C ARG A 78 1.16 11.76 7.75
N GLY A 79 2.25 12.03 8.46
CA GLY A 79 2.77 11.15 9.48
C GLY A 79 4.26 11.30 9.71
N THR A 80 4.81 10.47 10.57
CA THR A 80 6.23 10.51 10.95
C THR A 80 6.83 9.13 10.80
N LEU A 81 7.97 9.05 10.12
CA LEU A 81 8.77 7.83 9.97
C LEU A 81 10.16 8.02 10.55
N ARG A 82 10.66 6.97 11.20
CA ARG A 82 12.10 6.81 11.46
C ARG A 82 12.72 6.11 10.28
N VAL A 83 13.74 6.73 9.68
CA VAL A 83 14.46 6.22 8.52
C VAL A 83 15.90 5.87 8.93
N THR A 84 16.35 4.68 8.55
CA THR A 84 17.70 4.19 8.84
C THR A 84 18.35 3.70 7.56
N ALA A 85 19.52 4.22 7.21
CA ALA A 85 20.33 3.68 6.12
C ALA A 85 20.91 2.32 6.54
N THR A 86 20.55 1.27 5.78
CA THR A 86 20.91 -0.13 6.11
C THR A 86 22.07 -0.67 5.27
N GLY A 87 22.36 -0.06 4.10
CA GLY A 87 23.42 -0.52 3.21
C GLY A 87 23.58 0.37 1.99
N GLY A 88 24.53 0.00 1.14
CA GLY A 88 24.93 0.70 -0.08
C GLY A 88 26.11 1.63 0.13
N SER A 89 26.74 2.06 -0.97
CA SER A 89 27.95 2.89 -0.95
C SER A 89 27.76 4.24 -0.25
N MET A 90 26.55 4.79 -0.28
CA MET A 90 26.22 6.06 0.38
C MET A 90 25.82 5.91 1.87
N ALA A 91 25.64 4.70 2.38
CA ALA A 91 25.14 4.53 3.74
C ALA A 91 26.13 5.01 4.81
N SER A 92 27.42 4.81 4.60
CA SER A 92 28.46 5.30 5.51
C SER A 92 28.52 6.82 5.52
N THR A 93 28.54 7.43 4.33
CA THR A 93 28.52 8.90 4.18
C THR A 93 27.26 9.49 4.81
N THR A 94 26.08 8.90 4.55
CA THR A 94 24.81 9.32 5.15
C THR A 94 24.87 9.30 6.68
N ARG A 95 25.45 8.25 7.27
CA ARG A 95 25.64 8.16 8.73
C ARG A 95 26.65 9.18 9.25
N LEU A 96 27.79 9.33 8.57
CA LEU A 96 28.81 10.30 8.94
C LEU A 96 28.30 11.74 8.91
N MET A 97 27.45 12.06 7.93
CA MET A 97 26.79 13.37 7.80
C MET A 97 25.58 13.53 8.74
N GLY A 98 25.27 12.51 9.55
CA GLY A 98 24.18 12.58 10.50
C GLY A 98 22.78 12.40 9.87
N GLY A 99 22.68 11.88 8.64
CA GLY A 99 21.43 11.58 7.96
C GLY A 99 20.82 10.22 8.30
N SER A 100 21.44 9.47 9.23
CA SER A 100 20.90 8.16 9.63
C SER A 100 21.33 7.78 11.05
N PRO A 101 20.39 7.41 11.96
CA PRO A 101 18.94 7.43 11.72
C PRO A 101 18.39 8.85 11.65
N SER A 102 17.36 9.07 10.85
CA SER A 102 16.70 10.37 10.72
C SER A 102 15.19 10.26 10.99
N GLN A 103 14.55 11.39 11.27
CA GLN A 103 13.10 11.51 11.33
C GLN A 103 12.60 12.14 10.04
N SER A 104 11.66 11.50 9.36
CA SER A 104 10.96 12.09 8.22
C SER A 104 9.52 12.39 8.59
N ARG A 105 9.06 13.63 8.34
CA ARG A 105 7.70 14.09 8.54
C ARG A 105 7.05 14.31 7.18
N PHE A 106 5.94 13.64 6.95
CA PHE A 106 5.13 13.78 5.73
C PHE A 106 4.00 14.76 6.01
N LEU A 107 3.82 15.72 5.12
CA LEU A 107 2.73 16.67 5.08
C LEU A 107 2.16 16.70 3.65
N PRO A 108 0.92 17.14 3.42
CA PRO A 108 0.28 17.08 2.11
C PRO A 108 1.02 17.79 0.98
N ASP A 109 1.84 18.78 1.29
CA ASP A 109 2.56 19.62 0.32
C ASP A 109 4.06 19.31 0.20
N ALA A 110 4.62 18.62 1.16
CA ALA A 110 6.07 18.33 1.21
C ALA A 110 6.37 17.26 2.24
N TYR A 111 7.56 16.67 2.16
CA TYR A 111 8.10 15.94 3.30
C TYR A 111 9.39 16.61 3.80
N TYR A 112 9.68 16.37 5.06
CA TYR A 112 10.80 16.99 5.78
C TYR A 112 11.63 15.91 6.43
N THR A 113 12.94 15.97 6.27
CA THR A 113 13.86 15.05 6.96
C THR A 113 14.69 15.84 7.96
N ARG A 114 14.65 15.40 9.22
CA ARG A 114 15.50 15.97 10.26
C ARG A 114 16.88 15.36 10.18
N MET A 115 17.88 16.23 10.13
CA MET A 115 19.30 15.89 10.16
C MET A 115 19.85 16.13 11.59
N THR A 116 21.07 15.71 11.82
CA THR A 116 21.76 15.94 13.10
C THR A 116 22.38 17.34 13.18
N ASP A 117 22.84 17.70 14.39
CA ASP A 117 23.56 18.95 14.64
C ASP A 117 24.81 19.07 13.76
N LYS A 118 25.49 17.94 13.47
CA LYS A 118 26.64 17.92 12.56
C LYS A 118 26.28 18.41 11.13
N PHE A 119 25.12 18.03 10.62
CA PHE A 119 24.63 18.54 9.35
C PHE A 119 24.21 20.01 9.48
N ALA A 120 23.55 20.38 10.57
CA ALA A 120 23.10 21.75 10.80
C ALA A 120 24.28 22.72 10.82
N ALA A 121 25.42 22.35 11.39
CA ALA A 121 26.64 23.14 11.35
C ALA A 121 27.14 23.45 9.92
N LEU A 122 26.82 22.59 8.96
CA LEU A 122 27.14 22.77 7.53
C LEU A 122 25.99 23.44 6.74
N SER A 123 24.89 23.76 7.40
CA SER A 123 23.64 24.23 6.78
C SER A 123 23.05 25.44 7.52
N ASP A 124 23.90 26.39 7.92
CA ASP A 124 23.53 27.64 8.62
C ASP A 124 22.68 27.39 9.87
N GLY A 125 23.00 26.32 10.61
CA GLY A 125 22.28 25.93 11.84
C GLY A 125 20.91 25.28 11.59
N LYS A 126 20.57 24.94 10.36
CA LYS A 126 19.26 24.37 10.04
C LYS A 126 19.26 22.85 10.08
N HIS A 127 18.32 22.27 10.84
CA HIS A 127 18.23 20.82 11.03
C HIS A 127 17.25 20.12 10.08
N TRP A 128 16.38 20.84 9.40
CA TRP A 128 15.36 20.23 8.55
C TRP A 128 15.61 20.54 7.08
N ILE A 129 15.59 19.48 6.26
CA ILE A 129 15.56 19.59 4.81
C ILE A 129 14.12 19.39 4.34
N ARG A 130 13.58 20.34 3.60
CA ARG A 130 12.29 20.25 2.94
C ARG A 130 12.47 19.70 1.53
N TYR A 131 11.70 18.66 1.21
CA TYR A 131 11.60 18.11 -0.13
C TYR A 131 10.21 18.40 -0.68
N PRO A 132 10.07 18.80 -1.94
CA PRO A 132 8.74 18.91 -2.57
C PRO A 132 8.06 17.54 -2.57
N TYR A 133 6.73 17.55 -2.61
CA TYR A 133 5.97 16.30 -2.70
C TYR A 133 6.30 15.58 -4.01
N ASP A 134 6.66 14.31 -3.91
CA ASP A 134 6.89 13.41 -5.05
C ASP A 134 5.85 12.28 -4.99
N PRO A 135 4.91 12.19 -5.95
CA PRO A 135 3.95 11.10 -6.02
C PRO A 135 4.59 9.71 -6.12
N GLY A 136 5.79 9.61 -6.67
CA GLY A 136 6.56 8.35 -6.75
C GLY A 136 7.04 7.85 -5.38
N ALA A 137 7.18 8.75 -4.41
CA ALA A 137 7.55 8.44 -3.03
C ALA A 137 6.34 8.11 -2.14
N ASP A 138 5.12 8.02 -2.69
CA ASP A 138 3.92 7.73 -1.92
C ASP A 138 3.93 6.29 -1.38
N LEU A 139 4.04 6.18 -0.07
CA LEU A 139 4.03 4.91 0.65
C LEU A 139 2.61 4.44 1.01
N SER A 140 1.57 5.17 0.62
CA SER A 140 0.19 4.75 0.88
C SER A 140 -0.16 3.50 0.07
N PRO A 141 -1.00 2.60 0.61
CA PRO A 141 -1.47 1.44 -0.15
C PRO A 141 -2.31 1.84 -1.37
N ALA A 142 -2.97 3.00 -1.33
CA ALA A 142 -3.82 3.51 -2.41
C ALA A 142 -3.06 3.73 -3.73
N ALA A 143 -1.81 4.20 -3.66
CA ALA A 143 -0.98 4.43 -4.84
C ALA A 143 -0.76 3.14 -5.65
N SER A 144 -0.41 2.03 -4.97
CA SER A 144 -0.18 0.74 -5.62
C SER A 144 -1.45 0.12 -6.21
N LEU A 145 -2.57 0.26 -5.51
CA LEU A 145 -3.87 -0.20 -6.01
C LEU A 145 -4.31 0.59 -7.24
N LYS A 146 -4.06 1.90 -7.27
CA LYS A 146 -4.32 2.74 -8.44
C LYS A 146 -3.51 2.26 -9.65
N LEU A 147 -2.20 2.00 -9.47
CA LEU A 147 -1.33 1.48 -10.53
C LEU A 147 -1.84 0.14 -11.06
N LEU A 148 -2.18 -0.81 -10.20
CA LEU A 148 -2.71 -2.11 -10.63
C LEU A 148 -4.04 -1.99 -11.35
N LEU A 149 -4.95 -1.16 -10.89
CA LEU A 149 -6.24 -0.94 -11.54
C LEU A 149 -6.10 -0.28 -12.93
N SER A 150 -5.10 0.58 -13.13
CA SER A 150 -4.82 1.23 -14.41
C SER A 150 -3.98 0.39 -15.36
N SER A 151 -3.32 -0.67 -14.88
CA SER A 151 -2.37 -1.47 -15.66
C SER A 151 -3.01 -2.28 -16.80
N GLY A 152 -4.28 -2.64 -16.65
CA GLY A 152 -4.99 -3.52 -17.59
C GLY A 152 -4.49 -4.98 -17.62
N ASN A 153 -3.41 -5.30 -16.89
CA ASN A 153 -2.77 -6.63 -16.88
C ASN A 153 -2.64 -7.22 -15.47
N ALA A 154 -3.39 -6.68 -14.51
CA ALA A 154 -3.39 -7.21 -13.14
C ALA A 154 -3.96 -8.63 -13.12
N ARG A 155 -3.28 -9.54 -12.41
CA ARG A 155 -3.68 -10.94 -12.27
C ARG A 155 -3.43 -11.45 -10.85
N GLU A 156 -4.21 -12.42 -10.43
CA GLU A 156 -3.94 -13.20 -9.23
C GLU A 156 -2.74 -14.13 -9.47
N VAL A 157 -1.90 -14.25 -8.46
CA VAL A 157 -0.74 -15.17 -8.45
C VAL A 157 -1.05 -16.39 -7.59
N GLY A 158 -1.77 -16.21 -6.48
CA GLY A 158 -2.10 -17.25 -5.53
C GLY A 158 -2.28 -16.71 -4.11
N ARG A 159 -2.37 -17.62 -3.15
CA ARG A 159 -2.56 -17.28 -1.73
C ARG A 159 -1.35 -17.69 -0.92
N GLU A 160 -0.94 -16.82 -0.01
CA GLU A 160 0.19 -17.07 0.88
C GLU A 160 -0.01 -16.41 2.25
N THR A 161 0.84 -16.74 3.20
CA THR A 161 0.81 -16.13 4.54
C THR A 161 1.94 -15.10 4.64
N VAL A 162 1.58 -13.85 4.92
CA VAL A 162 2.50 -12.74 5.10
C VAL A 162 2.49 -12.33 6.57
N ARG A 163 3.57 -12.54 7.29
CA ARG A 163 3.67 -12.20 8.74
C ARG A 163 2.50 -12.74 9.58
N GLY A 164 2.04 -13.96 9.30
CA GLY A 164 0.93 -14.61 10.00
C GLY A 164 -0.47 -14.27 9.45
N VAL A 165 -0.59 -13.33 8.50
CA VAL A 165 -1.85 -12.97 7.86
C VAL A 165 -1.99 -13.70 6.53
N ARG A 166 -3.09 -14.45 6.34
CA ARG A 166 -3.41 -15.08 5.05
C ARG A 166 -3.88 -14.02 4.06
N ALA A 167 -3.24 -13.96 2.90
CA ALA A 167 -3.50 -12.95 1.88
C ALA A 167 -3.45 -13.55 0.47
N THR A 168 -4.18 -12.92 -0.45
CA THR A 168 -4.13 -13.21 -1.89
C THR A 168 -3.13 -12.25 -2.54
N HIS A 169 -2.22 -12.80 -3.32
CA HIS A 169 -1.18 -12.06 -4.04
C HIS A 169 -1.69 -11.69 -5.43
N TYR A 170 -1.63 -10.40 -5.75
CA TYR A 170 -1.89 -9.85 -7.08
C TYR A 170 -0.64 -9.17 -7.62
N THR A 171 -0.44 -9.23 -8.95
CA THR A 171 0.69 -8.59 -9.63
C THR A 171 0.23 -7.91 -10.92
N GLY A 172 0.96 -6.88 -11.32
CA GLY A 172 0.76 -6.20 -12.59
C GLY A 172 1.95 -5.29 -12.92
N THR A 173 1.95 -4.75 -14.14
CA THR A 173 2.98 -3.82 -14.61
C THR A 173 2.31 -2.58 -15.18
N ALA A 174 2.69 -1.40 -14.68
CA ALA A 174 2.23 -0.11 -15.16
C ALA A 174 3.40 0.88 -15.15
N ASP A 175 3.49 1.73 -16.16
CA ASP A 175 4.50 2.80 -16.28
C ASP A 175 5.96 2.28 -16.09
N GLY A 176 6.27 1.11 -16.66
CA GLY A 176 7.59 0.48 -16.51
C GLY A 176 7.90 -0.09 -15.12
N GLN A 177 6.92 -0.09 -14.22
CA GLN A 177 7.05 -0.57 -12.84
C GLN A 177 6.26 -1.85 -12.65
N ARG A 178 6.87 -2.85 -12.03
CA ARG A 178 6.15 -4.03 -11.54
C ARG A 178 5.69 -3.78 -10.11
N VAL A 179 4.41 -4.03 -9.89
CA VAL A 179 3.76 -3.89 -8.57
C VAL A 179 3.16 -5.22 -8.17
N ASP A 180 3.49 -5.68 -6.98
CA ASP A 180 2.94 -6.85 -6.32
C ASP A 180 2.25 -6.40 -5.03
N VAL A 181 1.01 -6.85 -4.78
CA VAL A 181 0.26 -6.55 -3.55
C VAL A 181 -0.33 -7.81 -2.95
N TRP A 182 -0.42 -7.84 -1.63
CA TRP A 182 -1.04 -8.92 -0.86
C TRP A 182 -2.21 -8.34 -0.09
N ILE A 183 -3.40 -8.86 -0.35
CA ILE A 183 -4.67 -8.39 0.20
C ILE A 183 -5.25 -9.49 1.09
N ASP A 184 -5.60 -9.15 2.32
CA ASP A 184 -6.21 -10.07 3.26
C ASP A 184 -7.71 -10.29 2.98
N ARG A 185 -8.36 -11.11 3.81
CA ARG A 185 -9.80 -11.39 3.68
C ARG A 185 -10.70 -10.19 3.97
N GLY A 186 -10.19 -9.18 4.69
CA GLY A 186 -10.86 -7.91 4.96
C GLY A 186 -10.59 -6.87 3.89
N HIS A 187 -10.02 -7.25 2.75
CA HIS A 187 -9.62 -6.37 1.65
C HIS A 187 -8.58 -5.30 2.03
N LEU A 188 -7.82 -5.51 3.12
CA LEU A 188 -6.73 -4.63 3.49
C LEU A 188 -5.39 -5.13 2.91
N LEU A 189 -4.56 -4.21 2.44
CA LEU A 189 -3.20 -4.54 2.02
C LEU A 189 -2.35 -4.90 3.25
N VAL A 190 -1.73 -6.07 3.23
CA VAL A 190 -0.75 -6.46 4.26
C VAL A 190 0.68 -6.25 3.80
N LYS A 191 0.91 -6.25 2.47
CA LYS A 191 2.23 -6.03 1.88
C LYS A 191 2.09 -5.47 0.46
N ARG A 192 3.05 -4.64 0.06
CA ARG A 192 3.32 -4.34 -1.35
C ARG A 192 4.80 -4.50 -1.64
N VAL A 193 5.12 -4.86 -2.89
CA VAL A 193 6.47 -4.80 -3.44
C VAL A 193 6.40 -4.05 -4.76
N GLN A 194 7.31 -3.11 -4.95
CA GLN A 194 7.44 -2.32 -6.17
C GLN A 194 8.86 -2.44 -6.70
N ARG A 195 8.99 -2.69 -8.00
CA ARG A 195 10.27 -2.77 -8.69
C ARG A 195 10.22 -1.90 -9.93
N ALA A 196 11.28 -1.13 -10.14
CA ALA A 196 11.41 -0.22 -11.27
C ALA A 196 12.88 -0.14 -11.71
N ARG A 197 13.11 0.36 -12.92
CA ARG A 197 14.40 0.87 -13.34
C ARG A 197 14.38 2.40 -13.23
N THR A 198 15.43 2.95 -12.66
CA THR A 198 15.64 4.40 -12.55
C THR A 198 17.02 4.74 -13.11
N ASP A 199 17.30 6.02 -13.34
CA ASP A 199 18.62 6.49 -13.78
C ASP A 199 19.72 6.13 -12.77
N SER A 200 19.37 6.01 -11.49
CA SER A 200 20.27 5.61 -10.40
C SER A 200 20.41 4.08 -10.24
N GLY A 201 19.78 3.29 -11.13
CA GLY A 201 19.84 1.83 -11.12
C GLY A 201 18.49 1.16 -10.79
N ALA A 202 18.53 -0.14 -10.52
CA ALA A 202 17.33 -0.89 -10.18
C ALA A 202 16.79 -0.46 -8.81
N PHE A 203 15.52 -0.06 -8.78
CA PHE A 203 14.79 0.23 -7.55
C PHE A 203 13.98 -0.99 -7.10
N SER A 204 14.02 -1.27 -5.79
CA SER A 204 13.13 -2.23 -5.13
C SER A 204 12.64 -1.65 -3.81
N GLY A 205 11.32 -1.62 -3.62
CA GLY A 205 10.69 -1.17 -2.38
C GLY A 205 9.70 -2.21 -1.88
N THR A 206 9.74 -2.53 -0.60
CA THR A 206 8.77 -3.38 0.08
C THR A 206 8.15 -2.59 1.22
N VAL A 207 6.82 -2.61 1.34
CA VAL A 207 6.09 -2.01 2.47
C VAL A 207 5.17 -3.06 3.08
N HIS A 208 5.24 -3.20 4.39
CA HIS A 208 4.27 -3.93 5.19
C HIS A 208 3.35 -2.95 5.90
N TYR A 209 2.07 -3.28 5.93
CA TYR A 209 1.02 -2.50 6.57
C TYR A 209 0.40 -3.31 7.71
N ALA A 210 0.18 -2.63 8.84
CA ALA A 210 -0.47 -3.20 10.03
C ALA A 210 -1.19 -2.09 10.80
N ASP A 211 -1.95 -2.45 11.83
CA ASP A 211 -2.61 -1.51 12.73
C ASP A 211 -3.35 -0.41 11.94
N TYR A 212 -4.20 -0.81 11.02
CA TYR A 212 -5.04 0.12 10.26
C TYR A 212 -5.90 0.97 11.19
N GLY A 213 -6.10 2.25 10.87
CA GLY A 213 -6.76 3.22 11.75
C GLY A 213 -5.84 3.83 12.82
N ALA A 214 -4.54 3.47 12.85
CA ALA A 214 -3.58 4.03 13.82
C ALA A 214 -3.47 5.55 13.70
N ARG A 215 -3.35 6.24 14.84
CA ARG A 215 -3.20 7.70 14.87
C ARG A 215 -1.86 8.13 14.31
N ALA A 216 -1.88 8.95 13.26
CA ALA A 216 -0.70 9.55 12.65
C ALA A 216 -0.70 11.05 12.89
N SER A 217 0.44 11.59 13.28
CA SER A 217 0.65 13.03 13.42
C SER A 217 1.98 13.45 12.80
N ALA A 218 2.00 14.65 12.25
CA ALA A 218 3.22 15.34 11.87
C ALA A 218 2.96 16.84 11.95
N GLU A 219 3.88 17.56 12.58
CA GLU A 219 3.88 19.01 12.63
C GLU A 219 4.90 19.56 11.64
N ARG A 220 4.59 20.69 11.05
CA ARG A 220 5.52 21.38 10.16
C ARG A 220 6.70 21.87 10.96
N PRO A 221 7.95 21.56 10.53
CA PRO A 221 9.13 22.12 11.17
C PRO A 221 9.14 23.66 11.09
N PRO A 222 9.79 24.33 12.06
CA PRO A 222 9.92 25.79 12.01
C PRO A 222 10.66 26.23 10.72
N ALA A 223 10.13 27.27 10.05
CA ALA A 223 10.74 27.77 8.82
C ALA A 223 12.20 28.23 9.03
N ARG A 224 12.48 28.84 10.18
CA ARG A 224 13.84 29.29 10.55
C ARG A 224 14.85 28.14 10.66
N ASP A 225 14.39 26.89 10.93
CA ASP A 225 15.18 25.68 11.12
C ASP A 225 15.10 24.75 9.89
N THR A 226 14.58 25.25 8.75
CA THR A 226 14.33 24.48 7.54
C THR A 226 15.04 25.09 6.35
N VAL A 227 15.66 24.25 5.51
CA VAL A 227 16.25 24.58 4.22
C VAL A 227 15.61 23.74 3.12
N ASP A 228 15.35 24.32 1.95
CA ASP A 228 14.89 23.58 0.79
C ASP A 228 16.00 22.68 0.22
N PHE A 229 15.65 21.48 -0.22
CA PHE A 229 16.61 20.53 -0.81
C PHE A 229 17.37 21.12 -1.99
N LYS A 230 16.72 21.90 -2.86
CA LYS A 230 17.36 22.58 -3.99
C LYS A 230 18.50 23.49 -3.55
N ASP A 231 18.37 24.14 -2.39
CA ASP A 231 19.37 25.06 -1.85
C ASP A 231 20.55 24.31 -1.20
N VAL A 232 20.31 23.05 -0.76
CA VAL A 232 21.38 22.17 -0.26
C VAL A 232 22.26 21.68 -1.41
N VAL A 233 21.64 21.20 -2.52
CA VAL A 233 22.41 20.67 -3.66
C VAL A 233 23.02 21.75 -4.54
N GLY A 234 22.48 22.95 -4.53
CA GLY A 234 22.98 24.11 -5.27
C GLY A 234 24.20 24.81 -4.61
N ARG A 235 24.53 24.49 -3.36
CA ARG A 235 25.69 25.07 -2.66
C ARG A 235 26.95 24.49 -3.23
N LYS A 236 27.78 25.31 -3.85
CA LYS A 236 29.19 24.95 -4.12
C LYS A 236 29.88 24.77 -2.78
N PRO A 237 30.76 23.74 -2.62
CA PRO A 237 31.62 23.67 -1.45
C PRO A 237 32.40 25.00 -1.34
N THR A 238 32.24 25.70 -0.25
CA THR A 238 33.18 26.79 0.12
C THR A 238 34.51 26.12 0.40
N ALA A 239 35.51 26.47 -0.42
CA ALA A 239 36.90 26.02 -0.27
C ALA A 239 37.47 26.49 1.07
#